data_5649d35e9a4cd18f358ca3bb3a381fa1
#
_entry.id   5649d35e9a4cd18f358ca3bb3a381fa1
#
_cell.length_a   1.000
_cell.length_b   1.000
_cell.length_c   1.000
_cell.angle_alpha   90.00
_cell.angle_beta   90.00
_cell.angle_gamma   90.00
#
_symmetry.space_group_name_H-M   'P 1'
#
loop_
_entity.id
_entity.type
_entity.pdbx_description
1 polymer ?
#
loop_
_entity_poly.entity_id
_entity_poly.type
_entity_poly.pdbx_seq_one_letter_code
_entity_poly.pdbx_strand_id
1 'polypeptide(L)'
;MKTFRITSCVLFLLLGVLLISAPLSVLSQNSVKKQGSKQITEQAQKIDQASSILNRNISISADNEPLSSVIERICKYLNLDYSYNSKLIDGKKVNLNVSNQPVKLVLDQLMKDYYLLFEIEDNILVIRDYIPVNTSPKYNKKNRTYSDQTGFIFDDPKKKSITIKFKTSSNLIIIPIAINHSDTLNFILDTGVSYPIITELPFVNKLNLNFLQPISVKGLGEGEQLTAYRSDNNVINLNGLVAYNQQINMVINEDFKISQILGIPVNGMIGFNLFKDYVVKIDYTTQKITLIKPEYFSYRKKNKDIILPLIFEQSKPFVNTSIVTDKNQDIPVKLLVDTGASDALWLSTNSDKRISIPENYIETFLGRGLSGDLFGKKGRIGAIWMGRLVLYEPIVAFPDNELIDQLIGKNDRNGTLGAEILRRFYVTMDYPNKRLILRPNSKFKEEFNYNMSGMEVTTPIPGVSFFLINNIRKNSPADNAGIQENDQIIDLNNINRKTLTLNDINLLFQSHQDKKIKITILRNGEAVKTEFVLKKMF
;
A
#
# COMPACT_ATOMS: atom_id res chain seq x y z
N MET A 1 -23.26 -27.56 15.13
CA MET A 1 -21.81 -27.56 14.99
C MET A 1 -21.48 -27.07 13.59
N LYS A 2 -21.22 -25.78 13.44
CA LYS A 2 -20.80 -25.18 12.16
C LYS A 2 -19.27 -25.05 12.20
N THR A 3 -18.60 -25.90 11.47
CA THR A 3 -17.17 -25.84 11.22
C THR A 3 -16.86 -24.62 10.36
N PHE A 4 -16.21 -23.63 10.92
CA PHE A 4 -15.60 -22.54 10.16
C PHE A 4 -14.46 -23.10 9.32
N ARG A 5 -14.62 -23.08 8.01
CA ARG A 5 -13.54 -23.33 7.05
C ARG A 5 -12.86 -22.01 6.75
N ILE A 6 -11.61 -21.90 7.15
CA ILE A 6 -10.71 -20.83 6.76
C ILE A 6 -10.16 -21.19 5.37
N THR A 7 -10.58 -20.45 4.37
CA THR A 7 -10.12 -20.61 2.97
C THR A 7 -9.21 -19.44 2.57
N SER A 8 -8.23 -19.73 1.93
CA SER A 8 -6.92 -19.19 1.58
C SER A 8 -6.78 -18.05 0.59
N CYS A 9 -5.58 -17.52 0.57
CA CYS A 9 -5.15 -16.23 0.07
C CYS A 9 -4.54 -16.24 -1.34
N VAL A 10 -5.09 -15.45 -2.25
CA VAL A 10 -4.37 -14.77 -3.35
C VAL A 10 -4.65 -13.28 -3.23
N LEU A 11 -3.59 -12.47 -3.31
CA LEU A 11 -3.62 -11.06 -2.89
C LEU A 11 -4.16 -10.13 -3.96
N PHE A 12 -5.16 -9.34 -3.59
CA PHE A 12 -5.59 -8.14 -4.30
C PHE A 12 -5.66 -6.96 -3.35
N LEU A 13 -4.95 -5.90 -3.69
CA LEU A 13 -5.04 -4.61 -3.06
C LEU A 13 -5.85 -3.69 -3.96
N LEU A 14 -7.16 -3.70 -3.76
CA LEU A 14 -8.04 -2.66 -4.27
C LEU A 14 -8.35 -1.71 -3.10
N LEU A 15 -7.61 -0.63 -2.99
CA LEU A 15 -7.78 0.35 -1.96
C LEU A 15 -8.61 1.54 -2.45
N GLY A 16 -9.93 1.40 -2.31
CA GLY A 16 -10.80 2.55 -2.19
C GLY A 16 -10.92 2.94 -0.72
N VAL A 17 -9.99 3.74 -0.18
CA VAL A 17 -10.14 4.27 1.19
C VAL A 17 -11.11 5.44 1.16
N LEU A 18 -12.32 5.25 1.71
CA LEU A 18 -13.23 6.34 2.05
C LEU A 18 -12.90 6.80 3.48
N LEU A 19 -12.31 7.97 3.61
CA LEU A 19 -12.16 8.64 4.90
C LEU A 19 -13.49 9.29 5.27
N ILE A 20 -14.18 8.74 6.25
CA ILE A 20 -15.34 9.38 6.89
C ILE A 20 -14.86 9.81 8.29
N SER A 21 -14.70 11.11 8.49
CA SER A 21 -14.40 11.66 9.81
C SER A 21 -15.70 11.81 10.59
N ALA A 22 -15.92 10.95 11.56
CA ALA A 22 -16.92 11.12 12.62
C ALA A 22 -16.27 10.85 13.98
N PRO A 23 -16.56 11.63 15.05
CA PRO A 23 -15.98 11.39 16.36
C PRO A 23 -16.60 10.14 16.99
N LEU A 24 -15.75 9.24 17.46
CA LEU A 24 -16.14 8.03 18.20
C LEU A 24 -16.44 8.35 19.65
N SER A 25 -17.69 8.18 20.06
CA SER A 25 -18.06 7.98 21.46
C SER A 25 -18.37 6.51 21.71
N VAL A 26 -17.55 5.89 22.55
CA VAL A 26 -17.79 4.69 23.38
C VAL A 26 -18.22 3.40 22.68
N LEU A 27 -17.33 2.39 22.69
CA LEU A 27 -17.73 0.98 22.82
C LEU A 27 -16.70 0.21 23.67
N SER A 28 -17.25 -0.55 24.61
CA SER A 28 -16.58 -1.30 25.66
C SER A 28 -16.04 -2.65 25.19
N GLN A 29 -14.91 -3.00 25.76
CA GLN A 29 -14.22 -4.26 26.02
C GLN A 29 -14.92 -5.59 25.69
N ASN A 30 -14.19 -6.44 24.97
CA ASN A 30 -14.11 -7.86 25.32
C ASN A 30 -12.73 -8.46 24.96
N SER A 31 -12.24 -9.28 25.85
CA SER A 31 -10.89 -9.81 26.00
C SER A 31 -10.53 -10.94 25.04
N VAL A 32 -9.35 -10.87 24.38
CA VAL A 32 -8.65 -12.06 23.87
C VAL A 32 -7.15 -11.93 24.15
N LYS A 33 -6.59 -12.92 24.83
CA LYS A 33 -5.19 -13.06 25.22
C LYS A 33 -4.32 -13.56 24.09
N LYS A 34 -3.24 -12.84 23.72
CA LYS A 34 -1.98 -13.41 23.17
C LYS A 34 -0.82 -12.41 23.34
N GLN A 35 0.39 -12.88 23.52
CA GLN A 35 1.57 -12.09 23.90
C GLN A 35 1.98 -10.98 22.89
N GLY A 36 1.67 -11.14 21.59
CA GLY A 36 1.89 -10.09 20.59
C GLY A 36 0.86 -8.95 20.66
N SER A 37 -0.39 -9.27 20.99
CA SER A 37 -1.45 -8.28 21.18
C SER A 37 -1.19 -7.37 22.37
N LYS A 38 -0.48 -7.86 23.39
CA LYS A 38 -0.17 -7.11 24.60
C LYS A 38 0.77 -5.94 24.32
N GLN A 39 1.81 -6.13 23.51
CA GLN A 39 2.74 -5.05 23.13
C GLN A 39 2.07 -4.00 22.21
N ILE A 40 1.24 -4.43 21.26
CA ILE A 40 0.50 -3.53 20.36
C ILE A 40 -0.57 -2.78 21.16
N THR A 41 -1.28 -3.45 22.07
CA THR A 41 -2.28 -2.84 22.94
C THR A 41 -1.62 -1.85 23.93
N GLU A 42 -0.46 -2.18 24.49
CA GLU A 42 0.30 -1.27 25.36
C GLU A 42 0.81 -0.05 24.58
N GLN A 43 1.24 -0.24 23.33
CA GLN A 43 1.70 0.86 22.48
C GLN A 43 0.54 1.74 22.00
N ALA A 44 -0.60 1.13 21.66
CA ALA A 44 -1.83 1.87 21.35
C ALA A 44 -2.38 2.62 22.57
N GLN A 45 -2.34 2.02 23.76
CA GLN A 45 -2.73 2.69 25.01
C GLN A 45 -1.81 3.85 25.36
N LYS A 46 -0.49 3.72 25.16
CA LYS A 46 0.48 4.81 25.36
C LYS A 46 0.25 5.96 24.38
N ILE A 47 -0.08 5.66 23.14
CA ILE A 47 -0.43 6.64 22.09
C ILE A 47 -1.73 7.37 22.43
N ASP A 48 -2.74 6.65 22.89
CA ASP A 48 -4.03 7.21 23.29
C ASP A 48 -3.89 8.09 24.52
N GLN A 49 -3.08 7.68 25.50
CA GLN A 49 -2.75 8.47 26.67
C GLN A 49 -1.99 9.75 26.32
N ALA A 50 -0.97 9.67 25.46
CA ALA A 50 -0.22 10.84 24.99
C ALA A 50 -1.12 11.81 24.21
N SER A 51 -2.00 11.29 23.34
CA SER A 51 -2.98 12.09 22.60
C SER A 51 -3.97 12.78 23.53
N SER A 52 -4.48 12.08 24.56
CA SER A 52 -5.37 12.65 25.56
C SER A 52 -4.71 13.80 26.35
N ILE A 53 -3.44 13.64 26.72
CA ILE A 53 -2.67 14.66 27.43
C ILE A 53 -2.49 15.91 26.54
N LEU A 54 -2.11 15.74 25.29
CA LEU A 54 -1.85 16.83 24.36
C LEU A 54 -3.10 17.60 23.92
N ASN A 55 -4.27 17.01 24.04
CA ASN A 55 -5.56 17.65 23.74
C ASN A 55 -6.12 18.47 24.90
N ARG A 56 -5.49 18.48 26.09
CA ARG A 56 -5.90 19.36 27.19
C ARG A 56 -5.66 20.81 26.82
N ASN A 57 -6.60 21.68 27.15
CA ASN A 57 -6.46 23.10 26.90
C ASN A 57 -5.63 23.78 27.99
N ILE A 58 -4.73 24.67 27.57
CA ILE A 58 -3.89 25.48 28.45
C ILE A 58 -4.02 26.96 28.13
N SER A 59 -3.91 27.80 29.14
CA SER A 59 -3.69 29.23 28.98
C SER A 59 -2.32 29.57 29.57
N ILE A 60 -1.44 30.13 28.76
CA ILE A 60 -0.07 30.43 29.16
C ILE A 60 0.43 31.69 28.45
N SER A 61 1.10 32.55 29.20
CA SER A 61 1.78 33.74 28.68
C SER A 61 3.26 33.69 29.05
N ALA A 62 4.10 34.19 28.14
CA ALA A 62 5.54 34.35 28.34
C ALA A 62 5.97 35.63 27.59
N ASP A 63 6.80 36.44 28.23
CA ASP A 63 7.38 37.64 27.64
C ASP A 63 8.90 37.58 27.81
N ASN A 64 9.62 37.39 26.73
CA ASN A 64 11.08 37.20 26.68
C ASN A 64 11.60 36.16 27.70
N GLU A 65 10.78 35.16 27.98
CA GLU A 65 11.03 34.12 29.00
C GLU A 65 11.89 33.00 28.39
N PRO A 66 12.81 32.38 29.15
CA PRO A 66 13.54 31.21 28.68
C PRO A 66 12.62 30.08 28.21
N LEU A 67 12.89 29.47 27.07
CA LEU A 67 12.10 28.34 26.54
C LEU A 67 12.03 27.18 27.54
N SER A 68 13.11 26.91 28.27
CA SER A 68 13.16 25.90 29.34
C SER A 68 12.11 26.13 30.42
N SER A 69 11.95 27.37 30.86
CA SER A 69 10.96 27.73 31.91
C SER A 69 9.52 27.55 31.42
N VAL A 70 9.26 27.88 30.15
CA VAL A 70 7.94 27.69 29.54
C VAL A 70 7.61 26.20 29.41
N ILE A 71 8.58 25.39 28.98
CA ILE A 71 8.45 23.93 28.91
C ILE A 71 8.15 23.34 30.28
N GLU A 72 8.91 23.76 31.30
CA GLU A 72 8.71 23.30 32.67
C GLU A 72 7.29 23.59 33.18
N ARG A 73 6.75 24.79 32.92
CA ARG A 73 5.38 25.15 33.31
C ARG A 73 4.33 24.29 32.58
N ILE A 74 4.54 24.01 31.31
CA ILE A 74 3.66 23.12 30.52
C ILE A 74 3.70 21.70 31.09
N CYS A 75 4.90 21.17 31.36
CA CYS A 75 5.06 19.83 31.90
C CYS A 75 4.45 19.70 33.30
N LYS A 76 4.65 20.71 34.16
CA LYS A 76 4.01 20.77 35.50
C LYS A 76 2.49 20.77 35.41
N TYR A 77 1.91 21.52 34.46
CA TYR A 77 0.47 21.54 34.24
C TYR A 77 -0.06 20.18 33.80
N LEU A 78 0.69 19.46 32.96
CA LEU A 78 0.32 18.16 32.41
C LEU A 78 0.63 16.99 33.33
N ASN A 79 1.38 17.23 34.43
CA ASN A 79 1.96 16.21 35.29
C ASN A 79 2.89 15.24 34.50
N LEU A 80 3.78 15.83 33.71
CA LEU A 80 4.80 15.13 32.94
C LEU A 80 6.18 15.47 33.47
N ASP A 81 7.10 14.52 33.37
CA ASP A 81 8.52 14.82 33.42
C ASP A 81 8.98 15.36 32.05
N TYR A 82 10.19 15.89 31.95
CA TYR A 82 10.75 16.37 30.69
C TYR A 82 12.22 15.99 30.53
N SER A 83 12.63 15.77 29.30
CA SER A 83 14.00 15.44 28.94
C SER A 83 14.39 16.13 27.64
N TYR A 84 15.52 16.83 27.66
CA TYR A 84 16.11 17.45 26.48
C TYR A 84 17.62 17.59 26.62
N ASN A 85 18.32 17.73 25.50
CA ASN A 85 19.71 18.16 25.50
C ASN A 85 19.77 19.68 25.74
N SER A 86 20.44 20.14 26.81
CA SER A 86 20.53 21.56 27.17
C SER A 86 21.01 22.44 26.00
N LYS A 87 21.92 21.95 25.16
CA LYS A 87 22.41 22.67 23.98
C LYS A 87 21.31 23.02 22.96
N LEU A 88 20.17 22.33 23.00
CA LEU A 88 19.04 22.59 22.11
C LEU A 88 18.18 23.75 22.59
N ILE A 89 18.14 24.01 23.88
CA ILE A 89 17.17 24.89 24.54
C ILE A 89 17.83 26.10 25.18
N ASP A 90 19.06 25.95 25.68
CA ASP A 90 19.77 27.03 26.38
C ASP A 90 19.90 28.30 25.53
N GLY A 91 19.62 29.44 26.14
CA GLY A 91 19.68 30.74 25.50
C GLY A 91 18.49 31.09 24.60
N LYS A 92 17.54 30.17 24.36
CA LYS A 92 16.32 30.44 23.60
C LYS A 92 15.28 31.11 24.47
N LYS A 93 14.65 32.18 23.97
CA LYS A 93 13.64 32.98 24.67
C LYS A 93 12.37 33.08 23.87
N VAL A 94 11.24 33.04 24.53
CA VAL A 94 9.90 32.92 23.92
C VAL A 94 9.03 34.09 24.28
N ASN A 95 8.26 34.56 23.29
CA ASN A 95 7.11 35.42 23.49
C ASN A 95 5.86 34.63 23.10
N LEU A 96 4.98 34.41 24.05
CA LEU A 96 3.78 33.60 23.87
C LEU A 96 2.61 34.19 24.66
N ASN A 97 1.45 34.25 24.05
CA ASN A 97 0.22 34.62 24.73
C ASN A 97 -0.94 33.81 24.14
N VAL A 98 -1.29 32.73 24.82
CA VAL A 98 -2.37 31.83 24.39
C VAL A 98 -3.38 31.65 25.51
N SER A 99 -4.65 31.58 25.15
CA SER A 99 -5.77 31.36 26.06
C SER A 99 -6.61 30.19 25.58
N ASN A 100 -6.81 29.21 26.47
CA ASN A 100 -7.68 28.05 26.27
C ASN A 100 -7.41 27.29 24.95
N GLN A 101 -6.13 27.04 24.65
CA GLN A 101 -5.74 26.28 23.45
C GLN A 101 -5.21 24.91 23.81
N PRO A 102 -5.39 23.89 22.93
CA PRO A 102 -4.78 22.58 23.13
C PRO A 102 -3.26 22.69 23.31
N VAL A 103 -2.74 21.99 24.33
CA VAL A 103 -1.30 21.97 24.63
C VAL A 103 -0.47 21.60 23.40
N LYS A 104 -0.97 20.70 22.58
CA LYS A 104 -0.35 20.33 21.32
C LYS A 104 -0.03 21.54 20.45
N LEU A 105 -1.01 22.41 20.19
CA LEU A 105 -0.82 23.60 19.35
C LEU A 105 0.21 24.56 19.97
N VAL A 106 0.21 24.68 21.30
CA VAL A 106 1.16 25.52 22.02
C VAL A 106 2.58 24.96 21.88
N LEU A 107 2.77 23.66 22.09
CA LEU A 107 4.07 23.02 21.90
C LEU A 107 4.53 23.06 20.44
N ASP A 108 3.62 22.82 19.47
CA ASP A 108 3.94 22.94 18.05
C ASP A 108 4.46 24.33 17.69
N GLN A 109 3.81 25.38 18.20
CA GLN A 109 4.24 26.76 18.00
C GLN A 109 5.62 27.02 18.63
N LEU A 110 5.82 26.60 19.88
CA LEU A 110 7.10 26.76 20.59
C LEU A 110 8.25 26.02 19.91
N MET A 111 8.02 24.80 19.46
CA MET A 111 9.08 23.97 18.86
C MET A 111 9.40 24.41 17.42
N LYS A 112 8.41 24.89 16.67
CA LYS A 112 8.55 25.36 15.29
C LYS A 112 9.59 26.48 15.14
N ASP A 113 9.55 27.45 16.05
CA ASP A 113 10.42 28.63 15.98
C ASP A 113 11.90 28.30 16.18
N TYR A 114 12.19 27.14 16.81
CA TYR A 114 13.54 26.69 17.14
C TYR A 114 13.99 25.43 16.41
N TYR A 115 13.19 24.95 15.47
CA TYR A 115 13.46 23.69 14.73
C TYR A 115 13.64 22.50 15.69
N LEU A 116 12.74 22.38 16.66
CA LEU A 116 12.72 21.28 17.62
C LEU A 116 11.50 20.38 17.37
N LEU A 117 11.63 19.13 17.76
CA LEU A 117 10.55 18.15 17.83
C LEU A 117 10.27 17.80 19.29
N PHE A 118 9.04 17.42 19.57
CA PHE A 118 8.69 16.86 20.87
C PHE A 118 7.87 15.57 20.72
N GLU A 119 7.98 14.72 21.71
CA GLU A 119 7.18 13.51 21.85
C GLU A 119 6.93 13.23 23.34
N ILE A 120 5.88 12.47 23.66
CA ILE A 120 5.64 11.99 25.02
C ILE A 120 5.92 10.50 25.05
N GLU A 121 6.97 10.10 25.76
CA GLU A 121 7.37 8.72 26.01
C GLU A 121 7.27 8.43 27.52
N ASP A 122 6.52 7.41 27.90
CA ASP A 122 6.44 6.95 29.30
C ASP A 122 6.23 8.07 30.34
N ASN A 123 5.33 9.00 30.05
CA ASN A 123 5.02 10.19 30.86
C ASN A 123 6.14 11.25 30.90
N ILE A 124 7.07 11.22 29.97
CA ILE A 124 8.16 12.18 29.81
C ILE A 124 7.96 12.94 28.50
N LEU A 125 7.96 14.28 28.54
CA LEU A 125 8.08 15.11 27.35
C LEU A 125 9.53 15.13 26.90
N VAL A 126 9.83 14.47 25.81
CA VAL A 126 11.17 14.42 25.21
C VAL A 126 11.26 15.45 24.11
N ILE A 127 12.25 16.35 24.18
CA ILE A 127 12.52 17.35 23.14
C ILE A 127 13.82 17.01 22.44
N ARG A 128 13.76 16.92 21.12
CA ARG A 128 14.86 16.56 20.27
C ARG A 128 15.13 17.63 19.22
N ASP A 129 16.36 17.64 18.72
CA ASP A 129 16.70 18.46 17.57
C ASP A 129 15.89 18.03 16.35
N TYR A 130 15.24 19.00 15.70
CA TYR A 130 14.83 18.80 14.34
C TYR A 130 16.11 18.81 13.49
N ILE A 131 16.76 17.67 13.38
CA ILE A 131 17.85 17.52 12.44
C ILE A 131 17.20 17.40 11.06
N PRO A 132 17.14 18.47 10.25
CA PRO A 132 16.88 18.30 8.85
C PRO A 132 18.00 17.38 8.36
N VAL A 133 17.65 16.26 7.75
CA VAL A 133 18.64 15.36 7.13
C VAL A 133 19.60 16.24 6.38
N ASN A 134 20.86 16.21 6.78
CA ASN A 134 21.92 17.08 6.24
C ASN A 134 22.26 16.63 4.82
N THR A 135 21.33 16.84 3.91
CA THR A 135 21.51 17.00 2.48
C THR A 135 20.96 18.38 2.11
N SER A 136 21.37 19.39 2.88
CA SER A 136 21.06 20.77 2.54
C SER A 136 21.85 21.15 1.29
N PRO A 137 21.22 21.34 0.14
CA PRO A 137 21.73 22.35 -0.78
C PRO A 137 21.70 23.67 0.02
N LYS A 138 22.75 24.45 -0.04
CA LYS A 138 22.76 25.84 0.44
C LYS A 138 21.60 26.58 -0.24
N TYR A 139 20.43 26.55 0.39
CA TYR A 139 19.23 27.19 -0.14
C TYR A 139 19.29 28.66 0.21
N ASN A 140 19.35 29.47 -0.82
CA ASN A 140 19.29 30.91 -0.72
C ASN A 140 17.95 31.31 -0.08
N LYS A 141 18.01 31.88 1.13
CA LYS A 141 16.89 32.46 1.88
C LYS A 141 16.28 33.65 1.11
N LYS A 142 15.48 33.41 0.07
CA LYS A 142 14.52 34.39 -0.43
C LYS A 142 13.18 33.70 -0.64
N ASN A 143 12.32 33.91 0.34
CA ASN A 143 10.86 33.84 0.28
C ASN A 143 10.22 32.54 -0.21
N ARG A 144 10.27 31.45 0.60
CA ARG A 144 9.18 30.46 0.71
C ARG A 144 9.29 29.74 2.04
N THR A 145 8.26 29.84 2.87
CA THR A 145 8.14 29.09 4.11
C THR A 145 7.88 27.61 3.79
N TYR A 146 8.58 26.68 4.45
CA TYR A 146 8.40 25.22 4.30
C TYR A 146 6.98 24.74 4.61
N SER A 147 6.13 25.60 5.21
CA SER A 147 4.76 25.30 5.61
C SER A 147 3.81 24.99 4.45
N ASP A 148 4.14 25.35 3.22
CA ASP A 148 3.21 25.28 2.09
C ASP A 148 3.53 24.17 1.07
N GLN A 149 4.62 23.40 1.27
CA GLN A 149 5.00 22.34 0.33
C GLN A 149 4.44 20.99 0.78
N THR A 150 3.35 20.54 0.17
CA THR A 150 2.68 19.27 0.45
C THR A 150 3.06 18.13 -0.49
N GLY A 151 4.06 18.30 -1.36
CA GLY A 151 4.49 17.31 -2.36
C GLY A 151 5.92 16.81 -2.15
N PHE A 152 6.30 15.82 -2.93
CA PHE A 152 7.69 15.37 -3.02
C PHE A 152 8.52 16.39 -3.79
N ILE A 153 9.73 16.65 -3.31
CA ILE A 153 10.72 17.50 -3.96
C ILE A 153 12.01 16.73 -4.16
N PHE A 154 12.79 17.09 -5.18
CA PHE A 154 14.14 16.53 -5.35
C PHE A 154 15.07 17.11 -4.31
N ASP A 155 15.87 16.26 -3.66
CA ASP A 155 16.92 16.66 -2.71
C ASP A 155 17.94 17.60 -3.35
N ASP A 156 18.28 17.35 -4.63
CA ASP A 156 19.05 18.26 -5.46
C ASP A 156 18.14 18.98 -6.47
N PRO A 157 17.87 20.29 -6.29
CA PRO A 157 17.01 21.06 -7.17
C PRO A 157 17.47 21.11 -8.63
N LYS A 158 18.76 20.86 -8.90
CA LYS A 158 19.34 20.86 -10.25
C LYS A 158 19.01 19.61 -11.04
N LYS A 159 18.66 18.52 -10.36
CA LYS A 159 18.25 17.28 -11.04
C LYS A 159 16.93 17.49 -11.79
N LYS A 160 16.89 17.01 -13.03
CA LYS A 160 15.74 17.04 -13.92
C LYS A 160 14.86 15.81 -13.75
N SER A 161 15.47 14.71 -13.34
CA SER A 161 14.82 13.41 -13.11
C SER A 161 15.57 12.58 -12.08
N ILE A 162 14.85 11.66 -11.44
CA ILE A 162 15.39 10.67 -10.52
C ILE A 162 14.88 9.30 -10.93
N THR A 163 15.76 8.30 -10.85
CA THR A 163 15.40 6.90 -11.14
C THR A 163 15.58 6.05 -9.89
N ILE A 164 14.55 5.30 -9.56
CA ILE A 164 14.44 4.41 -8.40
C ILE A 164 14.32 2.99 -8.90
N LYS A 165 15.08 2.07 -8.32
CA LYS A 165 14.89 0.62 -8.55
C LYS A 165 13.76 0.13 -7.66
N PHE A 166 12.97 -0.81 -8.16
CA PHE A 166 11.92 -1.48 -7.39
C PHE A 166 12.05 -2.99 -7.43
N LYS A 167 11.36 -3.66 -6.53
CA LYS A 167 11.16 -5.11 -6.57
C LYS A 167 9.73 -5.39 -7.03
N THR A 168 9.48 -6.57 -7.56
CA THR A 168 8.12 -7.03 -7.90
C THR A 168 7.79 -8.29 -7.13
N SER A 169 6.57 -8.38 -6.65
CA SER A 169 5.95 -9.63 -6.20
C SER A 169 4.48 -9.60 -6.63
N SER A 170 4.00 -10.68 -7.24
CA SER A 170 2.63 -10.79 -7.77
C SER A 170 2.22 -9.58 -8.62
N ASN A 171 3.09 -9.14 -9.55
CA ASN A 171 2.96 -7.96 -10.41
C ASN A 171 3.00 -6.59 -9.67
N LEU A 172 2.96 -6.57 -8.35
CA LEU A 172 2.98 -5.33 -7.56
C LEU A 172 4.39 -4.74 -7.52
N ILE A 173 4.45 -3.42 -7.56
CA ILE A 173 5.70 -2.64 -7.48
C ILE A 173 5.98 -2.34 -6.02
N ILE A 174 7.18 -2.68 -5.54
CA ILE A 174 7.59 -2.46 -4.16
C ILE A 174 8.83 -1.57 -4.16
N ILE A 175 8.70 -0.40 -3.52
CA ILE A 175 9.72 0.63 -3.42
C ILE A 175 10.20 0.80 -1.99
N PRO A 176 11.51 1.11 -1.80
CA PRO A 176 12.05 1.42 -0.48
C PRO A 176 11.78 2.88 -0.12
N ILE A 177 11.18 3.14 1.04
CA ILE A 177 11.02 4.49 1.60
C ILE A 177 11.48 4.53 3.05
N ALA A 178 11.80 5.70 3.58
CA ALA A 178 12.02 5.93 5.00
C ALA A 178 11.04 7.01 5.51
N ILE A 179 10.56 6.84 6.75
CA ILE A 179 9.62 7.75 7.39
C ILE A 179 10.27 8.27 8.67
N ASN A 180 10.30 9.59 8.88
CA ASN A 180 10.80 10.23 10.09
C ASN A 180 12.14 9.65 10.58
N HIS A 181 13.11 9.48 9.66
CA HIS A 181 14.43 8.89 9.93
C HIS A 181 14.43 7.39 10.31
N SER A 182 13.36 6.67 10.01
CA SER A 182 13.35 5.21 10.16
C SER A 182 14.37 4.54 9.25
N ASP A 183 14.65 3.27 9.51
CA ASP A 183 15.25 2.40 8.51
C ASP A 183 14.33 2.29 7.27
N THR A 184 14.89 1.77 6.20
CA THR A 184 14.15 1.60 4.95
C THR A 184 13.02 0.59 5.11
N LEU A 185 11.82 1.02 4.76
CA LEU A 185 10.58 0.27 4.73
C LEU A 185 10.21 -0.06 3.28
N ASN A 186 9.51 -1.17 3.07
CA ASN A 186 9.02 -1.55 1.76
C ASN A 186 7.55 -1.13 1.59
N PHE A 187 7.27 -0.33 0.58
CA PHE A 187 5.93 0.14 0.28
C PHE A 187 5.48 -0.28 -1.11
N ILE A 188 4.24 -0.75 -1.21
CA ILE A 188 3.60 -0.96 -2.51
C ILE A 188 3.29 0.40 -3.14
N LEU A 189 3.61 0.52 -4.43
CA LEU A 189 3.21 1.66 -5.23
C LEU A 189 1.81 1.44 -5.76
N ASP A 190 0.85 2.20 -5.24
CA ASP A 190 -0.58 2.00 -5.45
C ASP A 190 -1.26 3.32 -5.87
N THR A 191 -1.61 3.43 -7.15
CA THR A 191 -2.27 4.63 -7.69
C THR A 191 -3.72 4.81 -7.20
N GLY A 192 -4.30 3.80 -6.58
CA GLY A 192 -5.60 3.87 -5.92
C GLY A 192 -5.57 4.53 -4.53
N VAL A 193 -4.37 4.78 -3.98
CA VAL A 193 -4.18 5.35 -2.63
C VAL A 193 -3.89 6.84 -2.72
N SER A 194 -4.68 7.64 -1.98
CA SER A 194 -4.51 9.11 -1.92
C SER A 194 -3.42 9.54 -0.95
N TYR A 195 -3.36 8.92 0.23
CA TYR A 195 -2.37 9.17 1.27
C TYR A 195 -1.58 7.89 1.58
N PRO A 196 -0.28 8.00 1.95
CA PRO A 196 0.48 6.83 2.40
C PRO A 196 -0.23 6.11 3.55
N ILE A 197 -0.23 4.78 3.50
CA ILE A 197 -0.85 3.93 4.53
C ILE A 197 0.21 2.97 5.04
N ILE A 198 0.39 2.90 6.37
CA ILE A 198 1.16 1.88 7.05
C ILE A 198 0.20 0.78 7.47
N THR A 199 0.51 -0.46 7.10
CA THR A 199 -0.33 -1.64 7.38
C THR A 199 0.36 -2.66 8.28
N GLU A 200 1.69 -2.69 8.25
CA GLU A 200 2.49 -3.57 9.10
C GLU A 200 3.66 -2.77 9.68
N LEU A 201 3.82 -2.83 11.00
CA LEU A 201 4.94 -2.21 11.70
C LEU A 201 6.11 -3.19 11.77
N PRO A 202 7.34 -2.75 11.45
CA PRO A 202 8.52 -3.56 11.69
C PRO A 202 8.75 -3.72 13.21
N PHE A 203 9.14 -4.91 13.64
CA PHE A 203 9.38 -5.22 15.06
C PHE A 203 10.46 -4.37 15.74
N VAL A 204 11.32 -3.73 14.97
CA VAL A 204 12.56 -3.08 15.46
C VAL A 204 12.56 -1.57 15.28
N ASN A 205 11.72 -1.01 14.42
CA ASN A 205 11.81 0.39 14.01
C ASN A 205 10.75 1.27 14.64
N LYS A 206 11.16 2.17 15.49
CA LYS A 206 10.32 3.29 15.94
C LYS A 206 10.17 4.25 14.75
N LEU A 207 8.95 4.37 14.22
CA LEU A 207 8.67 5.28 13.10
C LEU A 207 8.57 6.75 13.54
N ASN A 208 8.56 7.02 14.84
CA ASN A 208 8.41 8.36 15.42
C ASN A 208 7.29 9.15 14.69
N LEU A 209 6.11 8.53 14.56
CA LEU A 209 4.97 9.16 13.90
C LEU A 209 4.45 10.32 14.74
N ASN A 210 4.27 11.46 14.10
CA ASN A 210 3.79 12.67 14.75
C ASN A 210 2.26 12.66 14.84
N PHE A 211 1.71 13.09 15.99
CA PHE A 211 0.30 13.44 16.15
C PHE A 211 -0.71 12.40 15.66
N LEU A 212 -0.87 11.33 16.39
CA LEU A 212 -1.83 10.28 16.04
C LEU A 212 -3.25 10.68 16.46
N GLN A 213 -4.16 10.72 15.48
CA GLN A 213 -5.59 10.94 15.69
C GLN A 213 -6.36 9.70 15.24
N PRO A 214 -7.24 9.15 16.07
CA PRO A 214 -8.08 8.03 15.65
C PRO A 214 -9.01 8.47 14.52
N ILE A 215 -9.08 7.68 13.49
CA ILE A 215 -9.99 7.83 12.36
C ILE A 215 -10.65 6.49 12.06
N SER A 216 -11.78 6.52 11.41
CA SER A 216 -12.44 5.33 10.94
C SER A 216 -12.18 5.14 9.45
N VAL A 217 -11.73 3.95 9.06
CA VAL A 217 -11.42 3.60 7.67
C VAL A 217 -12.20 2.35 7.29
N LYS A 218 -12.87 2.41 6.14
CA LYS A 218 -13.44 1.23 5.50
C LYS A 218 -12.68 0.96 4.22
N GLY A 219 -12.02 -0.19 4.16
CA GLY A 219 -11.40 -0.72 2.94
C GLY A 219 -12.33 -1.64 2.18
N LEU A 220 -11.82 -2.24 1.10
CA LEU A 220 -12.50 -3.36 0.46
C LEU A 220 -12.41 -4.61 1.34
N GLY A 221 -13.49 -5.39 1.39
CA GLY A 221 -13.64 -6.61 2.17
C GLY A 221 -14.99 -6.68 2.89
N GLU A 222 -15.34 -7.86 3.38
CA GLU A 222 -16.62 -8.14 4.07
C GLU A 222 -16.59 -7.74 5.55
N GLY A 223 -15.44 -7.30 6.06
CA GLY A 223 -15.25 -6.94 7.46
C GLY A 223 -15.84 -5.59 7.85
N GLU A 224 -15.85 -5.36 9.14
CA GLU A 224 -16.31 -4.12 9.75
C GLU A 224 -15.38 -2.94 9.44
N GLN A 225 -15.82 -1.76 9.84
CA GLN A 225 -15.03 -0.54 9.77
C GLN A 225 -13.82 -0.64 10.71
N LEU A 226 -12.63 -0.36 10.20
CA LEU A 226 -11.40 -0.47 10.97
C LEU A 226 -11.07 0.83 11.71
N THR A 227 -10.55 0.69 12.91
CA THR A 227 -9.88 1.79 13.59
C THR A 227 -8.51 1.99 12.94
N ALA A 228 -8.27 3.20 12.50
CA ALA A 228 -7.00 3.63 11.96
C ALA A 228 -6.53 4.88 12.68
N TYR A 229 -5.27 5.24 12.49
CA TYR A 229 -4.70 6.45 13.06
C TYR A 229 -4.16 7.33 11.94
N ARG A 230 -4.49 8.59 11.99
CA ARG A 230 -3.92 9.62 11.13
C ARG A 230 -2.74 10.25 11.83
N SER A 231 -1.61 10.30 11.17
CA SER A 231 -0.41 11.02 11.59
C SER A 231 -0.13 12.16 10.61
N ASP A 232 0.12 13.34 11.12
CA ASP A 232 0.42 14.54 10.32
C ASP A 232 1.86 14.99 10.54
N ASN A 233 2.36 15.88 9.68
CA ASN A 233 3.70 16.49 9.74
C ASN A 233 4.86 15.48 9.69
N ASN A 234 4.67 14.38 8.97
CA ASN A 234 5.74 13.40 8.77
C ASN A 234 6.64 13.79 7.60
N VAL A 235 7.85 13.25 7.62
CA VAL A 235 8.81 13.35 6.51
C VAL A 235 8.95 11.99 5.84
N ILE A 236 8.80 11.95 4.52
CA ILE A 236 9.01 10.74 3.74
C ILE A 236 10.23 10.94 2.83
N ASN A 237 11.19 10.02 2.92
CA ASN A 237 12.39 10.00 2.10
C ASN A 237 12.34 8.82 1.12
N LEU A 238 12.67 9.08 -0.13
CA LEU A 238 12.70 8.10 -1.21
C LEU A 238 13.86 8.42 -2.15
N ASN A 239 15.02 7.81 -1.90
CA ASN A 239 16.24 7.86 -2.74
C ASN A 239 16.38 9.10 -3.67
N GLY A 240 16.66 10.25 -3.08
CA GLY A 240 16.82 11.52 -3.80
C GLY A 240 15.54 12.37 -3.88
N LEU A 241 14.47 11.94 -3.23
CA LEU A 241 13.22 12.67 -3.05
C LEU A 241 12.91 12.81 -1.56
N VAL A 242 12.39 13.94 -1.16
CA VAL A 242 11.90 14.17 0.19
C VAL A 242 10.53 14.86 0.13
N ALA A 243 9.63 14.45 1.00
CA ALA A 243 8.34 15.11 1.18
C ALA A 243 8.17 15.48 2.65
N TYR A 244 7.92 16.75 2.92
CA TYR A 244 7.65 17.29 4.24
C TYR A 244 6.14 17.42 4.48
N ASN A 245 5.76 17.55 5.75
CA ASN A 245 4.36 17.77 6.16
C ASN A 245 3.39 16.72 5.61
N GLN A 246 3.83 15.47 5.54
CA GLN A 246 3.01 14.41 4.98
C GLN A 246 2.01 13.87 6.00
N GLN A 247 0.76 13.75 5.57
CA GLN A 247 -0.21 12.92 6.26
C GLN A 247 0.06 11.45 5.94
N ILE A 248 0.09 10.62 6.98
CA ILE A 248 0.22 9.17 6.88
C ILE A 248 -0.93 8.54 7.68
N ASN A 249 -1.60 7.58 7.10
CA ASN A 249 -2.61 6.80 7.81
C ASN A 249 -1.99 5.47 8.26
N MET A 250 -2.25 5.06 9.48
CA MET A 250 -1.82 3.78 10.03
C MET A 250 -3.05 2.91 10.25
N VAL A 251 -3.13 1.79 9.55
CA VAL A 251 -4.21 0.80 9.67
C VAL A 251 -3.57 -0.47 10.18
N ILE A 252 -3.72 -0.74 11.48
CA ILE A 252 -3.22 -1.96 12.09
C ILE A 252 -4.36 -2.97 12.11
N ASN A 253 -4.23 -3.98 11.29
CA ASN A 253 -5.13 -5.12 11.27
C ASN A 253 -4.30 -6.40 11.30
N GLU A 254 -4.39 -7.17 12.40
CA GLU A 254 -3.64 -8.42 12.57
C GLU A 254 -3.97 -9.47 11.50
N ASP A 255 -5.14 -9.37 10.89
CA ASP A 255 -5.55 -10.27 9.81
C ASP A 255 -5.02 -9.85 8.44
N PHE A 256 -4.53 -8.61 8.30
CA PHE A 256 -4.01 -8.09 7.04
C PHE A 256 -2.54 -8.50 6.84
N LYS A 257 -2.31 -9.77 6.51
CA LYS A 257 -0.98 -10.41 6.40
C LYS A 257 -0.39 -10.31 4.99
N ILE A 258 -0.29 -9.07 4.45
CA ILE A 258 0.19 -8.84 3.08
C ILE A 258 1.62 -9.36 2.85
N SER A 259 2.49 -9.18 3.83
CA SER A 259 3.87 -9.65 3.75
C SER A 259 3.98 -11.16 3.58
N GLN A 260 3.12 -11.92 4.26
CA GLN A 260 3.10 -13.39 4.16
C GLN A 260 2.64 -13.86 2.78
N ILE A 261 1.73 -13.15 2.18
CA ILE A 261 1.14 -13.46 0.87
C ILE A 261 2.09 -13.06 -0.27
N LEU A 262 2.81 -11.95 -0.11
CA LEU A 262 3.81 -11.50 -1.08
C LEU A 262 5.16 -12.20 -0.92
N GLY A 263 5.39 -12.86 0.21
CA GLY A 263 6.64 -13.55 0.49
C GLY A 263 7.81 -12.64 0.85
N ILE A 264 7.57 -11.35 0.98
CA ILE A 264 8.56 -10.34 1.33
C ILE A 264 7.96 -9.34 2.33
N PRO A 265 8.75 -8.76 3.23
CA PRO A 265 8.24 -7.72 4.12
C PRO A 265 7.68 -6.54 3.34
N VAL A 266 6.45 -6.14 3.65
CA VAL A 266 5.77 -4.96 3.12
C VAL A 266 5.13 -4.21 4.28
N ASN A 267 5.45 -2.94 4.42
CA ASN A 267 5.06 -2.13 5.57
C ASN A 267 3.87 -1.23 5.27
N GLY A 268 3.55 -1.03 3.98
CA GLY A 268 2.45 -0.13 3.62
C GLY A 268 2.33 0.12 2.13
N MET A 269 1.60 1.19 1.80
CA MET A 269 1.28 1.60 0.44
C MET A 269 1.43 3.11 0.27
N ILE A 270 1.85 3.54 -0.93
CA ILE A 270 2.02 4.95 -1.30
C ILE A 270 1.60 5.15 -2.75
N GLY A 271 0.91 6.26 -3.05
CA GLY A 271 0.37 6.50 -4.38
C GLY A 271 0.35 7.96 -4.80
N PHE A 272 -0.83 8.55 -4.88
CA PHE A 272 -1.10 9.85 -5.50
C PHE A 272 -0.09 10.95 -5.10
N ASN A 273 0.26 11.05 -3.83
CA ASN A 273 1.20 12.09 -3.36
C ASN A 273 2.58 12.01 -4.03
N LEU A 274 3.01 10.80 -4.44
CA LEU A 274 4.27 10.62 -5.16
C LEU A 274 4.14 10.97 -6.65
N PHE A 275 2.97 10.75 -7.24
CA PHE A 275 2.75 10.90 -8.68
C PHE A 275 2.34 12.31 -9.10
N LYS A 276 1.56 13.01 -8.29
CA LYS A 276 0.75 14.19 -8.68
C LYS A 276 1.53 15.33 -9.37
N ASP A 277 2.79 15.53 -8.97
CA ASP A 277 3.61 16.66 -9.40
C ASP A 277 4.64 16.28 -10.47
N TYR A 278 4.68 15.02 -10.91
CA TYR A 278 5.71 14.50 -11.80
C TYR A 278 5.14 13.76 -13.01
N VAL A 279 5.99 13.62 -14.03
CA VAL A 279 5.81 12.61 -15.06
C VAL A 279 6.53 11.35 -14.60
N VAL A 280 5.78 10.28 -14.37
CA VAL A 280 6.28 9.03 -13.82
C VAL A 280 6.36 7.97 -14.90
N LYS A 281 7.57 7.48 -15.19
CA LYS A 281 7.80 6.36 -16.08
C LYS A 281 8.04 5.09 -15.28
N ILE A 282 7.33 4.03 -15.61
CA ILE A 282 7.47 2.72 -14.99
C ILE A 282 7.90 1.72 -16.05
N ASP A 283 9.04 1.10 -15.84
CA ASP A 283 9.58 0.03 -16.66
C ASP A 283 9.66 -1.26 -15.83
N TYR A 284 8.67 -2.13 -16.04
CA TYR A 284 8.58 -3.42 -15.38
C TYR A 284 9.66 -4.42 -15.85
N THR A 285 10.26 -4.20 -17.03
CA THR A 285 11.26 -5.12 -17.58
C THR A 285 12.63 -4.90 -16.92
N THR A 286 12.97 -3.66 -16.63
CA THR A 286 14.21 -3.29 -15.92
C THR A 286 13.99 -2.94 -14.46
N GLN A 287 12.74 -3.02 -13.98
CA GLN A 287 12.33 -2.72 -12.61
C GLN A 287 12.79 -1.32 -12.14
N LYS A 288 12.46 -0.30 -12.94
CA LYS A 288 12.83 1.09 -12.67
C LYS A 288 11.62 2.01 -12.77
N ILE A 289 11.55 2.95 -11.83
CA ILE A 289 10.64 4.09 -11.89
C ILE A 289 11.50 5.33 -12.08
N THR A 290 11.12 6.18 -13.05
CA THR A 290 11.77 7.46 -13.26
C THR A 290 10.75 8.57 -13.08
N LEU A 291 10.98 9.45 -12.10
CA LEU A 291 10.23 10.67 -11.88
C LEU A 291 10.92 11.82 -12.60
N ILE A 292 10.18 12.57 -13.40
CA ILE A 292 10.70 13.65 -14.24
C ILE A 292 9.94 14.91 -13.89
N LYS A 293 10.63 16.02 -13.65
CA LYS A 293 9.98 17.32 -13.50
C LYS A 293 9.25 17.68 -14.80
N PRO A 294 8.01 18.15 -14.75
CA PRO A 294 7.18 18.38 -15.95
C PRO A 294 7.83 19.27 -17.00
N GLU A 295 8.53 20.32 -16.59
CA GLU A 295 9.22 21.27 -17.47
C GLU A 295 10.40 20.67 -18.26
N TYR A 296 10.91 19.50 -17.81
CA TYR A 296 11.97 18.78 -18.52
C TYR A 296 11.46 17.54 -19.28
N PHE A 297 10.16 17.30 -19.28
CA PHE A 297 9.57 16.20 -20.01
C PHE A 297 9.12 16.63 -21.41
N SER A 298 9.83 16.15 -22.42
CA SER A 298 9.41 16.27 -23.80
C SER A 298 8.95 14.92 -24.35
N TYR A 299 7.71 14.87 -24.80
CA TYR A 299 7.14 13.66 -25.38
C TYR A 299 7.10 13.73 -26.90
N ARG A 300 7.78 12.79 -27.53
CA ARG A 300 7.68 12.54 -28.97
C ARG A 300 6.94 11.23 -29.22
N LYS A 301 5.78 11.29 -29.81
CA LYS A 301 4.96 10.12 -30.14
C LYS A 301 5.74 9.17 -31.03
N LYS A 302 5.79 7.88 -30.68
CA LYS A 302 6.33 6.79 -31.49
C LYS A 302 5.18 5.95 -32.05
N ASN A 303 5.47 5.23 -33.14
CA ASN A 303 4.45 4.50 -33.91
C ASN A 303 3.61 3.52 -33.08
N LYS A 304 4.16 2.95 -32.01
CA LYS A 304 3.47 1.98 -31.15
C LYS A 304 2.89 2.60 -29.87
N ASP A 305 3.02 3.91 -29.69
CA ASP A 305 2.54 4.55 -28.47
C ASP A 305 1.02 4.75 -28.51
N ILE A 306 0.39 4.48 -27.39
CA ILE A 306 -1.00 4.76 -27.10
C ILE A 306 -1.03 5.89 -26.09
N ILE A 307 -1.93 6.84 -26.29
CA ILE A 307 -2.19 7.92 -25.34
C ILE A 307 -3.65 7.84 -24.97
N LEU A 308 -3.90 7.62 -23.68
CA LEU A 308 -5.25 7.64 -23.11
C LEU A 308 -5.37 8.86 -22.18
N PRO A 309 -6.44 9.66 -22.30
CA PRO A 309 -6.72 10.70 -21.31
C PRO A 309 -6.90 10.09 -19.92
N LEU A 310 -6.30 10.71 -18.90
CA LEU A 310 -6.55 10.39 -17.50
C LEU A 310 -7.63 11.31 -16.95
N ILE A 311 -8.64 10.73 -16.34
CA ILE A 311 -9.68 11.40 -15.58
C ILE A 311 -9.32 11.24 -14.10
N PHE A 312 -9.26 12.33 -13.35
CA PHE A 312 -8.97 12.26 -11.92
C PHE A 312 -10.23 12.52 -11.11
N GLU A 313 -10.58 11.56 -10.25
CA GLU A 313 -11.67 11.68 -9.28
C GLU A 313 -11.15 11.27 -7.91
N GLN A 314 -11.28 12.15 -6.93
CA GLN A 314 -10.78 11.92 -5.56
C GLN A 314 -9.31 11.45 -5.53
N SER A 315 -8.45 12.08 -6.33
CA SER A 315 -7.02 11.73 -6.48
C SER A 315 -6.73 10.37 -7.14
N LYS A 316 -7.73 9.71 -7.71
CA LYS A 316 -7.59 8.42 -8.40
C LYS A 316 -7.61 8.60 -9.91
N PRO A 317 -6.72 7.93 -10.67
CA PRO A 317 -6.65 8.02 -12.12
C PRO A 317 -7.58 7.00 -12.79
N PHE A 318 -8.45 7.47 -13.68
CA PHE A 318 -9.33 6.63 -14.50
C PHE A 318 -9.02 6.80 -15.98
N VAL A 319 -9.34 5.76 -16.75
CA VAL A 319 -9.32 5.76 -18.22
C VAL A 319 -10.66 5.25 -18.75
N ASN A 320 -11.07 5.83 -19.88
CA ASN A 320 -12.15 5.26 -20.69
C ASN A 320 -11.55 4.37 -21.76
N THR A 321 -12.10 3.17 -21.90
CA THR A 321 -11.71 2.20 -22.91
C THR A 321 -12.92 1.30 -23.25
N SER A 322 -12.70 0.20 -23.97
CA SER A 322 -13.74 -0.81 -24.23
C SER A 322 -13.23 -2.21 -23.92
N ILE A 323 -14.15 -3.06 -23.52
CA ILE A 323 -13.95 -4.50 -23.40
C ILE A 323 -14.81 -5.24 -24.43
N VAL A 324 -14.35 -6.40 -24.84
CA VAL A 324 -15.16 -7.35 -25.61
C VAL A 324 -15.47 -8.52 -24.71
N THR A 325 -16.75 -8.81 -24.49
CA THR A 325 -17.18 -9.94 -23.66
C THR A 325 -16.87 -11.28 -24.33
N ASP A 326 -17.04 -12.38 -23.61
CA ASP A 326 -16.99 -13.76 -24.17
C ASP A 326 -18.05 -13.99 -25.27
N LYS A 327 -19.13 -13.19 -25.27
CA LYS A 327 -20.20 -13.19 -26.28
C LYS A 327 -19.97 -12.21 -27.43
N ASN A 328 -18.73 -11.71 -27.59
CA ASN A 328 -18.32 -10.73 -28.61
C ASN A 328 -19.08 -9.39 -28.59
N GLN A 329 -19.56 -8.96 -27.42
CA GLN A 329 -20.14 -7.63 -27.24
C GLN A 329 -19.04 -6.62 -26.89
N ASP A 330 -18.99 -5.52 -27.62
CA ASP A 330 -18.11 -4.37 -27.30
C ASP A 330 -18.83 -3.44 -26.33
N ILE A 331 -18.22 -3.20 -25.17
CA ILE A 331 -18.78 -2.40 -24.08
C ILE A 331 -17.79 -1.32 -23.69
N PRO A 332 -18.15 -0.02 -23.80
CA PRO A 332 -17.33 1.05 -23.25
C PRO A 332 -17.33 0.97 -21.73
N VAL A 333 -16.15 1.13 -21.13
CA VAL A 333 -15.95 1.04 -19.70
C VAL A 333 -15.03 2.13 -19.17
N LYS A 334 -15.31 2.59 -17.94
CA LYS A 334 -14.47 3.48 -17.16
C LYS A 334 -13.74 2.67 -16.09
N LEU A 335 -12.41 2.60 -16.20
CA LEU A 335 -11.58 1.77 -15.33
C LEU A 335 -10.63 2.61 -14.49
N LEU A 336 -10.52 2.29 -13.20
CA LEU A 336 -9.44 2.80 -12.35
C LEU A 336 -8.10 2.21 -12.84
N VAL A 337 -7.12 3.04 -13.09
CA VAL A 337 -5.73 2.59 -13.36
C VAL A 337 -5.05 2.35 -12.03
N ASP A 338 -4.82 1.07 -11.69
CA ASP A 338 -4.43 0.66 -10.36
C ASP A 338 -3.16 -0.20 -10.37
N THR A 339 -2.05 0.37 -9.93
CA THR A 339 -0.78 -0.35 -9.78
C THR A 339 -0.73 -1.22 -8.52
N GLY A 340 -1.67 -1.04 -7.60
CA GLY A 340 -1.86 -1.84 -6.39
C GLY A 340 -2.76 -3.06 -6.59
N ALA A 341 -3.41 -3.21 -7.76
CA ALA A 341 -4.18 -4.39 -8.13
C ALA A 341 -3.31 -5.34 -8.97
N SER A 342 -3.05 -6.56 -8.49
CA SER A 342 -2.16 -7.51 -9.15
C SER A 342 -2.75 -8.19 -10.38
N ASP A 343 -4.09 -8.32 -10.48
CA ASP A 343 -4.82 -8.91 -11.59
C ASP A 343 -4.79 -8.05 -12.87
N ALA A 344 -5.30 -8.62 -13.96
CA ALA A 344 -5.46 -7.90 -15.21
C ALA A 344 -6.64 -6.93 -15.15
N LEU A 345 -7.81 -7.43 -14.80
CA LEU A 345 -9.05 -6.67 -14.74
C LEU A 345 -9.92 -7.12 -13.56
N TRP A 346 -10.66 -6.15 -13.01
CA TRP A 346 -11.82 -6.38 -12.18
C TRP A 346 -13.00 -5.68 -12.82
N LEU A 347 -14.14 -6.34 -12.89
CA LEU A 347 -15.38 -5.76 -13.41
C LEU A 347 -16.52 -6.00 -12.44
N SER A 348 -17.44 -5.03 -12.35
CA SER A 348 -18.70 -5.17 -11.63
C SER A 348 -19.82 -5.46 -12.60
N THR A 349 -20.56 -6.52 -12.33
CA THR A 349 -21.75 -6.90 -13.12
C THR A 349 -22.91 -5.93 -12.90
N ASN A 350 -22.91 -5.18 -11.80
CA ASN A 350 -23.95 -4.20 -11.49
C ASN A 350 -23.70 -2.83 -12.12
N SER A 351 -22.49 -2.59 -12.63
CA SER A 351 -22.11 -1.31 -13.23
C SER A 351 -22.67 -1.10 -14.65
N ASP A 352 -22.92 -2.17 -15.40
CA ASP A 352 -23.56 -2.18 -16.72
C ASP A 352 -24.21 -3.54 -16.96
N LYS A 353 -25.49 -3.56 -17.36
CA LYS A 353 -26.26 -4.79 -17.60
C LYS A 353 -25.68 -5.72 -18.65
N ARG A 354 -24.80 -5.22 -19.51
CA ARG A 354 -24.10 -5.98 -20.55
C ARG A 354 -22.86 -6.71 -20.03
N ILE A 355 -22.33 -6.28 -18.87
CA ILE A 355 -21.21 -6.95 -18.21
C ILE A 355 -21.76 -8.17 -17.47
N SER A 356 -21.40 -9.34 -17.91
CA SER A 356 -21.80 -10.62 -17.31
C SER A 356 -20.58 -11.47 -17.00
N ILE A 357 -20.74 -12.36 -16.03
CA ILE A 357 -19.73 -13.38 -15.74
C ILE A 357 -19.66 -14.34 -16.94
N PRO A 358 -18.48 -14.66 -17.47
CA PRO A 358 -18.31 -15.63 -18.56
C PRO A 358 -18.87 -16.99 -18.19
N GLU A 359 -19.29 -17.78 -19.18
CA GLU A 359 -19.86 -19.12 -18.94
C GLU A 359 -18.84 -20.08 -18.29
N ASN A 360 -17.57 -19.96 -18.68
CA ASN A 360 -16.47 -20.72 -18.09
C ASN A 360 -15.78 -19.85 -17.03
N TYR A 361 -15.99 -20.15 -15.76
CA TYR A 361 -15.35 -19.47 -14.63
C TYR A 361 -14.99 -20.44 -13.50
N ILE A 362 -14.19 -19.96 -12.59
CA ILE A 362 -13.96 -20.60 -11.30
C ILE A 362 -14.41 -19.68 -10.18
N GLU A 363 -15.01 -20.25 -9.14
CA GLU A 363 -15.22 -19.57 -7.87
C GLU A 363 -13.91 -19.62 -7.09
N THR A 364 -13.46 -18.48 -6.61
CA THR A 364 -12.17 -18.41 -5.96
C THR A 364 -12.11 -17.22 -5.02
N PHE A 365 -11.19 -17.31 -4.09
CA PHE A 365 -10.74 -16.17 -3.33
C PHE A 365 -10.06 -15.17 -4.31
N LEU A 366 -10.54 -13.93 -4.31
CA LEU A 366 -10.01 -12.88 -5.17
C LEU A 366 -8.89 -12.10 -4.51
N GLY A 367 -8.83 -12.11 -3.18
CA GLY A 367 -7.80 -11.40 -2.46
C GLY A 367 -8.25 -10.90 -1.09
N ARG A 368 -7.40 -10.11 -0.45
CA ARG A 368 -7.68 -9.49 0.84
C ARG A 368 -7.55 -7.98 0.73
N GLY A 369 -8.65 -7.29 1.00
CA GLY A 369 -8.65 -5.85 1.19
C GLY A 369 -8.36 -5.48 2.65
N LEU A 370 -8.28 -4.20 2.96
CA LEU A 370 -8.07 -3.73 4.34
C LEU A 370 -9.17 -4.20 5.31
N SER A 371 -10.40 -4.35 4.84
CA SER A 371 -11.54 -4.77 5.66
C SER A 371 -11.86 -6.27 5.53
N GLY A 372 -10.95 -7.11 5.06
CA GLY A 372 -11.13 -8.56 5.04
C GLY A 372 -11.03 -9.22 3.68
N ASP A 373 -11.47 -10.44 3.63
CA ASP A 373 -11.39 -11.31 2.47
C ASP A 373 -12.39 -10.92 1.38
N LEU A 374 -11.99 -11.20 0.14
CA LEU A 374 -12.77 -10.94 -1.06
C LEU A 374 -12.93 -12.24 -1.84
N PHE A 375 -14.16 -12.62 -2.09
CA PHE A 375 -14.52 -13.79 -2.89
C PHE A 375 -15.22 -13.36 -4.18
N GLY A 376 -15.26 -14.27 -5.14
CA GLY A 376 -15.91 -14.02 -6.40
C GLY A 376 -15.49 -15.01 -7.48
N LYS A 377 -15.70 -14.63 -8.72
CA LYS A 377 -15.50 -15.47 -9.89
C LYS A 377 -14.36 -14.95 -10.75
N LYS A 378 -13.57 -15.85 -11.33
CA LYS A 378 -12.57 -15.53 -12.35
C LYS A 378 -12.90 -16.26 -13.64
N GLY A 379 -12.90 -15.51 -14.74
CA GLY A 379 -13.12 -16.05 -16.09
C GLY A 379 -12.38 -15.23 -17.14
N ARG A 380 -12.53 -15.60 -18.42
CA ARG A 380 -11.93 -14.87 -19.56
C ARG A 380 -13.00 -14.08 -20.29
N ILE A 381 -12.69 -12.87 -20.67
CA ILE A 381 -13.44 -12.12 -21.67
C ILE A 381 -12.70 -12.14 -23.00
N GLY A 382 -13.35 -11.78 -24.11
CA GLY A 382 -12.76 -11.83 -25.42
C GLY A 382 -11.55 -10.91 -25.57
N ALA A 383 -11.66 -9.65 -25.13
CA ALA A 383 -10.54 -8.70 -25.25
C ALA A 383 -10.74 -7.44 -24.38
N ILE A 384 -9.66 -6.68 -24.25
CA ILE A 384 -9.69 -5.27 -23.83
C ILE A 384 -8.94 -4.42 -24.86
N TRP A 385 -9.54 -3.30 -25.23
CA TRP A 385 -8.92 -2.29 -26.06
C TRP A 385 -8.02 -1.37 -25.22
N MET A 386 -6.79 -1.19 -25.67
CA MET A 386 -5.88 -0.18 -25.13
C MET A 386 -5.61 0.84 -26.26
N GLY A 387 -6.54 1.80 -26.40
CA GLY A 387 -6.58 2.66 -27.58
C GLY A 387 -6.73 1.87 -28.87
N ARG A 388 -5.70 1.83 -29.73
CA ARG A 388 -5.70 1.06 -30.99
C ARG A 388 -5.12 -0.36 -30.85
N LEU A 389 -4.62 -0.73 -29.70
CA LEU A 389 -4.08 -2.07 -29.44
C LEU A 389 -5.11 -2.90 -28.67
N VAL A 390 -5.08 -4.18 -28.93
CA VAL A 390 -5.98 -5.16 -28.30
C VAL A 390 -5.14 -6.14 -27.50
N LEU A 391 -5.58 -6.43 -26.29
CA LEU A 391 -5.12 -7.57 -25.50
C LEU A 391 -6.24 -8.60 -25.47
N TYR A 392 -5.97 -9.78 -26.00
CA TYR A 392 -6.93 -10.86 -26.11
C TYR A 392 -6.98 -11.71 -24.85
N GLU A 393 -8.17 -12.20 -24.54
CA GLU A 393 -8.45 -13.17 -23.49
C GLU A 393 -7.91 -12.78 -22.10
N PRO A 394 -8.05 -11.51 -21.64
CA PRO A 394 -7.63 -11.16 -20.30
C PRO A 394 -8.48 -11.89 -19.28
N ILE A 395 -7.84 -12.25 -18.17
CA ILE A 395 -8.53 -12.82 -17.02
C ILE A 395 -9.17 -11.68 -16.23
N VAL A 396 -10.45 -11.86 -15.91
CA VAL A 396 -11.26 -10.89 -15.19
C VAL A 396 -11.74 -11.48 -13.88
N ALA A 397 -11.61 -10.73 -12.81
CA ALA A 397 -12.21 -11.01 -11.53
C ALA A 397 -13.56 -10.27 -11.41
N PHE A 398 -14.58 -11.00 -10.96
CA PHE A 398 -15.94 -10.50 -10.68
C PHE A 398 -16.21 -10.72 -9.21
N PRO A 399 -16.10 -9.69 -8.37
CA PRO A 399 -16.40 -9.83 -6.94
C PRO A 399 -17.88 -10.05 -6.67
N ASP A 400 -18.20 -10.92 -5.71
CA ASP A 400 -19.59 -11.26 -5.34
C ASP A 400 -20.18 -10.24 -4.35
N ASN A 401 -19.41 -9.25 -3.88
CA ASN A 401 -19.78 -8.42 -2.74
C ASN A 401 -20.50 -7.12 -3.16
N GLU A 402 -21.71 -6.90 -2.64
CA GLU A 402 -22.49 -5.66 -2.83
C GLU A 402 -21.76 -4.39 -2.41
N LEU A 403 -20.86 -4.45 -1.41
CA LEU A 403 -20.09 -3.29 -0.97
C LEU A 403 -19.09 -2.82 -2.03
N ILE A 404 -18.52 -3.75 -2.79
CA ILE A 404 -17.62 -3.41 -3.90
C ILE A 404 -18.41 -2.77 -5.02
N ASP A 405 -19.59 -3.31 -5.31
CA ASP A 405 -20.50 -2.75 -6.30
C ASP A 405 -20.94 -1.33 -5.94
N GLN A 406 -21.24 -1.08 -4.66
CA GLN A 406 -21.53 0.27 -4.18
C GLN A 406 -20.35 1.23 -4.29
N LEU A 407 -19.11 0.75 -4.07
CA LEU A 407 -17.89 1.56 -4.23
C LEU A 407 -17.58 1.84 -5.70
N ILE A 408 -17.87 0.90 -6.58
CA ILE A 408 -17.70 1.06 -8.02
C ILE A 408 -18.81 1.96 -8.58
N GLY A 409 -20.05 1.72 -8.25
CA GLY A 409 -21.22 2.44 -8.80
C GLY A 409 -21.30 3.92 -8.44
N LYS A 410 -20.63 4.38 -7.36
CA LYS A 410 -20.67 5.79 -6.93
C LYS A 410 -20.06 6.79 -7.93
N ASN A 411 -19.16 6.34 -8.82
CA ASN A 411 -18.38 7.19 -9.72
C ASN A 411 -18.51 6.76 -11.18
N ASP A 412 -19.61 6.15 -11.59
CA ASP A 412 -19.79 5.58 -12.94
C ASP A 412 -18.63 4.65 -13.37
N ARG A 413 -17.96 4.05 -12.41
CA ARG A 413 -16.83 3.16 -12.63
C ARG A 413 -17.34 1.75 -12.94
N ASN A 414 -16.77 1.10 -13.97
CA ASN A 414 -17.12 -0.29 -14.30
C ASN A 414 -16.13 -1.30 -13.71
N GLY A 415 -14.93 -0.86 -13.33
CA GLY A 415 -13.94 -1.79 -12.83
C GLY A 415 -12.56 -1.18 -12.60
N THR A 416 -11.56 -2.05 -12.60
CA THR A 416 -10.14 -1.72 -12.39
C THR A 416 -9.28 -2.33 -13.46
N LEU A 417 -8.33 -1.56 -13.98
CA LEU A 417 -7.24 -1.99 -14.85
C LEU A 417 -5.99 -2.15 -14.01
N GLY A 418 -5.55 -3.40 -13.80
CA GLY A 418 -4.50 -3.73 -12.86
C GLY A 418 -3.12 -3.95 -13.46
N ALA A 419 -2.20 -4.34 -12.58
CA ALA A 419 -0.77 -4.45 -12.88
C ALA A 419 -0.44 -5.53 -13.93
N GLU A 420 -1.23 -6.60 -14.03
CA GLU A 420 -1.02 -7.64 -15.04
C GLU A 420 -1.17 -7.11 -16.48
N ILE A 421 -2.02 -6.09 -16.70
CA ILE A 421 -2.07 -5.36 -17.98
C ILE A 421 -0.94 -4.33 -18.05
N LEU A 422 -0.75 -3.52 -16.98
CA LEU A 422 0.23 -2.44 -17.01
C LEU A 422 1.66 -2.94 -17.23
N ARG A 423 2.05 -4.09 -16.67
CA ARG A 423 3.39 -4.67 -16.85
C ARG A 423 3.75 -5.05 -18.29
N ARG A 424 2.77 -5.12 -19.17
CA ARG A 424 2.94 -5.40 -20.62
C ARG A 424 3.38 -4.18 -21.42
N PHE A 425 3.51 -3.05 -20.75
CA PHE A 425 3.88 -1.77 -21.35
C PHE A 425 5.04 -1.11 -20.62
N TYR A 426 5.77 -0.27 -21.32
CA TYR A 426 6.45 0.87 -20.74
C TYR A 426 5.38 1.90 -20.42
N VAL A 427 5.12 2.13 -19.15
CA VAL A 427 4.04 3.01 -18.69
C VAL A 427 4.60 4.41 -18.41
N THR A 428 3.95 5.44 -18.92
CA THR A 428 4.22 6.83 -18.53
C THR A 428 2.93 7.46 -18.06
N MET A 429 2.87 7.77 -16.78
CA MET A 429 1.79 8.51 -16.15
C MET A 429 2.18 9.99 -16.10
N ASP A 430 1.63 10.77 -17.00
CA ASP A 430 1.86 12.21 -17.09
C ASP A 430 0.70 12.92 -16.38
N TYR A 431 0.79 12.96 -15.04
CA TYR A 431 -0.25 13.53 -14.17
C TYR A 431 -0.51 15.00 -14.46
N PRO A 432 0.53 15.86 -14.61
CA PRO A 432 0.32 17.27 -14.92
C PRO A 432 -0.48 17.50 -16.22
N ASN A 433 -0.26 16.67 -17.24
CA ASN A 433 -0.96 16.75 -18.53
C ASN A 433 -2.14 15.77 -18.64
N LYS A 434 -2.53 15.10 -17.54
CA LYS A 434 -3.68 14.21 -17.46
C LYS A 434 -3.71 13.15 -18.58
N ARG A 435 -2.60 12.43 -18.77
CA ARG A 435 -2.52 11.40 -19.82
C ARG A 435 -1.71 10.18 -19.37
N LEU A 436 -2.17 9.03 -19.79
CA LEU A 436 -1.47 7.74 -19.69
C LEU A 436 -0.88 7.41 -21.06
N ILE A 437 0.43 7.24 -21.13
CA ILE A 437 1.13 6.87 -22.35
C ILE A 437 1.63 5.44 -22.17
N LEU A 438 1.22 4.56 -23.05
CA LEU A 438 1.55 3.13 -23.03
C LEU A 438 2.31 2.75 -24.29
N ARG A 439 3.46 2.09 -24.14
CA ARG A 439 4.21 1.49 -25.23
C ARG A 439 4.41 0.01 -24.95
N PRO A 440 4.00 -0.89 -25.85
CA PRO A 440 4.24 -2.32 -25.71
C PRO A 440 5.70 -2.63 -25.41
N ASN A 441 5.95 -3.48 -24.42
CA ASN A 441 7.27 -4.03 -24.10
C ASN A 441 7.36 -5.51 -24.52
N SER A 442 8.40 -6.22 -24.11
CA SER A 442 8.62 -7.63 -24.45
C SER A 442 7.51 -8.57 -23.95
N LYS A 443 6.80 -8.16 -22.89
CA LYS A 443 5.71 -8.92 -22.25
C LYS A 443 4.34 -8.72 -22.91
N PHE A 444 4.22 -7.83 -23.91
CA PHE A 444 2.93 -7.47 -24.51
C PHE A 444 2.17 -8.67 -25.08
N LYS A 445 2.87 -9.64 -25.62
CA LYS A 445 2.30 -10.84 -26.23
C LYS A 445 2.22 -12.06 -25.30
N GLU A 446 2.61 -11.92 -24.02
CA GLU A 446 2.47 -12.99 -23.06
C GLU A 446 0.97 -13.35 -22.89
N GLU A 447 0.66 -14.64 -22.77
CA GLU A 447 -0.69 -15.09 -22.44
C GLU A 447 -1.08 -14.60 -21.04
N PHE A 448 -2.38 -14.42 -20.83
CA PHE A 448 -2.90 -14.22 -19.48
C PHE A 448 -3.07 -15.58 -18.81
N ASN A 449 -2.24 -15.85 -17.81
CA ASN A 449 -2.26 -17.09 -17.07
C ASN A 449 -2.57 -16.84 -15.59
N TYR A 450 -3.12 -17.85 -14.94
CA TYR A 450 -3.40 -17.87 -13.52
C TYR A 450 -2.75 -19.09 -12.88
N ASN A 451 -2.86 -19.24 -11.59
CA ASN A 451 -2.35 -20.41 -10.88
C ASN A 451 -3.12 -21.66 -11.27
N MET A 452 -2.50 -22.47 -12.14
CA MET A 452 -3.05 -23.71 -12.70
C MET A 452 -2.78 -24.95 -11.82
N SER A 453 -2.03 -24.81 -10.74
CA SER A 453 -1.79 -25.93 -9.80
C SER A 453 -3.00 -26.22 -8.92
N GLY A 454 -3.74 -25.17 -8.57
CA GLY A 454 -4.83 -25.21 -7.60
C GLY A 454 -4.39 -25.15 -6.15
N MET A 455 -3.07 -25.03 -5.87
CA MET A 455 -2.59 -24.76 -4.50
C MET A 455 -2.28 -23.28 -4.32
N GLU A 456 -2.53 -22.81 -3.12
CA GLU A 456 -2.10 -21.50 -2.67
C GLU A 456 -1.00 -21.65 -1.65
N VAL A 457 0.08 -20.92 -1.88
CA VAL A 457 1.29 -20.98 -1.07
C VAL A 457 1.49 -19.66 -0.35
N THR A 458 1.85 -19.74 0.92
CA THR A 458 2.19 -18.59 1.74
C THR A 458 3.54 -18.79 2.41
N THR A 459 4.12 -17.70 2.93
CA THR A 459 5.26 -17.76 3.82
C THR A 459 4.93 -17.13 5.16
N PRO A 460 4.84 -17.91 6.26
CA PRO A 460 4.59 -17.37 7.59
C PRO A 460 5.63 -16.35 8.06
N ILE A 461 6.87 -16.47 7.55
CA ILE A 461 7.98 -15.57 7.85
C ILE A 461 8.42 -14.87 6.56
N PRO A 462 7.93 -13.66 6.28
CA PRO A 462 8.26 -12.92 5.06
C PRO A 462 9.77 -12.74 4.88
N GLY A 463 10.27 -13.00 3.67
CA GLY A 463 11.70 -12.92 3.35
C GLY A 463 12.49 -14.19 3.68
N VAL A 464 11.87 -15.20 4.29
CA VAL A 464 12.47 -16.51 4.56
C VAL A 464 11.88 -17.55 3.60
N SER A 465 12.73 -18.40 3.03
CA SER A 465 12.30 -19.47 2.12
C SER A 465 11.65 -20.63 2.89
N PHE A 466 10.54 -20.33 3.55
CA PHE A 466 9.70 -21.27 4.27
C PHE A 466 8.27 -21.16 3.72
N PHE A 467 7.84 -22.15 2.96
CA PHE A 467 6.60 -22.10 2.20
C PHE A 467 5.63 -23.16 2.70
N LEU A 468 4.42 -22.74 3.03
CA LEU A 468 3.31 -23.59 3.42
C LEU A 468 2.20 -23.55 2.37
N ILE A 469 1.61 -24.70 2.12
CA ILE A 469 0.40 -24.80 1.33
C ILE A 469 -0.76 -24.43 2.24
N ASN A 470 -1.39 -23.32 1.93
CA ASN A 470 -2.43 -22.74 2.76
C ASN A 470 -3.83 -23.19 2.31
N ASN A 471 -4.01 -23.47 1.01
CA ASN A 471 -5.27 -24.00 0.48
C ASN A 471 -5.06 -24.80 -0.79
N ILE A 472 -6.01 -25.71 -1.02
CA ILE A 472 -6.06 -26.53 -2.24
C ILE A 472 -7.48 -26.50 -2.78
N ARG A 473 -7.60 -26.09 -4.03
CA ARG A 473 -8.87 -26.14 -4.75
C ARG A 473 -9.23 -27.60 -5.07
N LYS A 474 -10.43 -28.01 -4.71
CA LYS A 474 -10.93 -29.36 -5.01
C LYS A 474 -10.87 -29.69 -6.50
N ASN A 475 -10.56 -30.94 -6.82
CA ASN A 475 -10.40 -31.46 -8.18
C ASN A 475 -9.32 -30.75 -8.99
N SER A 476 -8.42 -30.02 -8.34
CA SER A 476 -7.27 -29.40 -8.99
C SER A 476 -6.13 -30.41 -9.23
N PRO A 477 -5.13 -30.06 -10.06
CA PRO A 477 -3.95 -30.91 -10.24
C PRO A 477 -3.24 -31.26 -8.93
N ALA A 478 -3.13 -30.33 -8.00
CA ALA A 478 -2.49 -30.56 -6.70
C ALA A 478 -3.35 -31.46 -5.78
N ASP A 479 -4.66 -31.26 -5.76
CA ASP A 479 -5.60 -32.09 -4.99
C ASP A 479 -5.54 -33.55 -5.48
N ASN A 480 -5.59 -33.76 -6.81
CA ASN A 480 -5.49 -35.07 -7.43
C ASN A 480 -4.13 -35.76 -7.19
N ALA A 481 -3.07 -34.99 -6.93
CA ALA A 481 -1.75 -35.49 -6.58
C ALA A 481 -1.59 -35.80 -5.07
N GLY A 482 -2.65 -35.65 -4.29
CA GLY A 482 -2.68 -35.96 -2.85
C GLY A 482 -1.94 -34.94 -1.97
N ILE A 483 -1.71 -33.74 -2.47
CA ILE A 483 -1.15 -32.62 -1.70
C ILE A 483 -2.23 -32.10 -0.72
N GLN A 484 -1.82 -31.67 0.48
CA GLN A 484 -2.73 -31.25 1.55
C GLN A 484 -2.39 -29.86 2.08
N GLU A 485 -3.36 -29.22 2.70
CA GLU A 485 -3.13 -27.98 3.46
C GLU A 485 -2.14 -28.23 4.60
N ASN A 486 -1.30 -27.25 4.87
CA ASN A 486 -0.19 -27.29 5.83
C ASN A 486 1.02 -28.15 5.40
N ASP A 487 1.01 -28.74 4.21
CA ASP A 487 2.24 -29.31 3.66
C ASP A 487 3.29 -28.24 3.46
N GLN A 488 4.53 -28.52 3.88
CA GLN A 488 5.65 -27.61 3.67
C GLN A 488 6.39 -27.97 2.37
N ILE A 489 6.57 -27.02 1.47
CA ILE A 489 7.35 -27.23 0.24
C ILE A 489 8.84 -27.27 0.58
N ILE A 490 9.51 -28.35 0.18
CA ILE A 490 10.95 -28.56 0.36
C ILE A 490 11.70 -28.37 -0.96
N ASP A 491 11.11 -28.84 -2.06
CA ASP A 491 11.71 -28.82 -3.39
C ASP A 491 10.64 -28.70 -4.47
N LEU A 492 10.95 -27.95 -5.53
CA LEU A 492 10.12 -27.84 -6.72
C LEU A 492 11.00 -28.05 -7.97
N ASN A 493 10.67 -29.04 -8.78
CA ASN A 493 11.40 -29.37 -10.01
C ASN A 493 12.91 -29.59 -9.76
N ASN A 494 13.29 -30.21 -8.64
CA ASN A 494 14.66 -30.41 -8.17
C ASN A 494 15.39 -29.09 -7.80
N ILE A 495 14.65 -28.01 -7.61
CA ILE A 495 15.18 -26.74 -7.08
C ILE A 495 14.85 -26.68 -5.59
N ASN A 496 15.88 -26.64 -4.76
CA ASN A 496 15.69 -26.55 -3.30
C ASN A 496 15.04 -25.22 -2.91
N ARG A 497 14.09 -25.28 -1.97
CA ARG A 497 13.34 -24.10 -1.49
C ARG A 497 14.23 -22.93 -1.07
N LYS A 498 15.45 -23.18 -0.57
CA LYS A 498 16.37 -22.12 -0.12
C LYS A 498 16.77 -21.14 -1.22
N THR A 499 16.63 -21.54 -2.48
CA THR A 499 16.93 -20.70 -3.66
C THR A 499 15.69 -20.15 -4.34
N LEU A 500 14.49 -20.48 -3.83
CA LEU A 500 13.21 -20.01 -4.35
C LEU A 500 12.67 -18.85 -3.53
N THR A 501 11.98 -17.95 -4.20
CA THR A 501 11.08 -16.98 -3.58
C THR A 501 9.64 -17.45 -3.76
N LEU A 502 8.71 -16.93 -2.98
CA LEU A 502 7.27 -17.18 -3.19
C LEU A 502 6.81 -16.72 -4.58
N ASN A 503 7.38 -15.62 -5.06
CA ASN A 503 7.10 -15.13 -6.41
C ASN A 503 7.55 -16.11 -7.50
N ASP A 504 8.69 -16.79 -7.35
CA ASP A 504 9.15 -17.81 -8.30
C ASP A 504 8.19 -19.01 -8.32
N ILE A 505 7.69 -19.42 -7.17
CA ILE A 505 6.68 -20.49 -7.05
C ILE A 505 5.39 -20.09 -7.77
N ASN A 506 4.89 -18.88 -7.52
CA ASN A 506 3.68 -18.37 -8.17
C ASN A 506 3.84 -18.26 -9.69
N LEU A 507 4.98 -17.76 -10.18
CA LEU A 507 5.29 -17.70 -11.61
C LEU A 507 5.39 -19.10 -12.25
N LEU A 508 5.93 -20.07 -11.52
CA LEU A 508 5.99 -21.46 -11.98
C LEU A 508 4.59 -22.03 -12.19
N PHE A 509 3.66 -21.79 -11.25
CA PHE A 509 2.27 -22.29 -11.33
C PHE A 509 1.42 -21.53 -12.37
N GLN A 510 1.87 -20.36 -12.78
CA GLN A 510 1.25 -19.54 -13.84
C GLN A 510 1.94 -19.72 -15.21
N SER A 511 2.92 -20.61 -15.35
CA SER A 511 3.77 -20.65 -16.53
C SER A 511 2.99 -21.04 -17.80
N HIS A 512 2.76 -22.30 -18.07
CA HIS A 512 1.98 -22.77 -19.22
C HIS A 512 1.28 -24.08 -18.91
N GLN A 513 0.16 -24.31 -19.57
CA GLN A 513 -0.58 -25.56 -19.50
C GLN A 513 0.33 -26.74 -19.90
N ASP A 514 0.02 -27.92 -19.37
CA ASP A 514 0.70 -29.19 -19.59
C ASP A 514 2.13 -29.26 -19.05
N LYS A 515 2.58 -28.24 -18.31
CA LYS A 515 3.85 -28.29 -17.60
C LYS A 515 3.80 -29.25 -16.43
N LYS A 516 4.73 -30.19 -16.40
CA LYS A 516 4.90 -31.14 -15.29
C LYS A 516 5.62 -30.46 -14.15
N ILE A 517 5.06 -30.60 -12.94
CA ILE A 517 5.60 -30.10 -11.68
C ILE A 517 5.94 -31.31 -10.82
N LYS A 518 7.21 -31.44 -10.44
CA LYS A 518 7.67 -32.36 -9.42
C LYS A 518 7.82 -31.61 -8.11
N ILE A 519 7.25 -32.13 -7.04
CA ILE A 519 7.27 -31.48 -5.73
C ILE A 519 7.66 -32.46 -4.65
N THR A 520 8.53 -32.01 -3.76
CA THR A 520 8.80 -32.68 -2.48
C THR A 520 8.22 -31.82 -1.37
N ILE A 521 7.32 -32.38 -0.59
CA ILE A 521 6.71 -31.74 0.58
C ILE A 521 7.15 -32.44 1.86
N LEU A 522 7.10 -31.73 2.97
CA LEU A 522 7.22 -32.28 4.33
C LEU A 522 5.82 -32.27 4.96
N ARG A 523 5.34 -33.44 5.32
CA ARG A 523 4.06 -33.68 5.99
C ARG A 523 4.31 -34.48 7.28
N ASN A 524 3.93 -33.94 8.43
CA ASN A 524 4.14 -34.60 9.74
C ASN A 524 5.56 -35.08 9.99
N GLY A 525 6.56 -34.36 9.47
CA GLY A 525 7.98 -34.74 9.60
C GLY A 525 8.51 -35.72 8.54
N GLU A 526 7.67 -36.22 7.65
CA GLU A 526 8.05 -37.16 6.57
C GLU A 526 8.08 -36.45 5.21
N ALA A 527 9.09 -36.76 4.39
CA ALA A 527 9.22 -36.23 3.05
C ALA A 527 8.38 -37.05 2.06
N VAL A 528 7.40 -36.42 1.44
CA VAL A 528 6.54 -37.01 0.42
C VAL A 528 6.90 -36.43 -0.95
N LYS A 529 7.14 -37.28 -1.95
CA LYS A 529 7.40 -36.88 -3.33
C LYS A 529 6.19 -37.21 -4.18
N THR A 530 5.73 -36.24 -4.93
CA THR A 530 4.64 -36.41 -5.88
C THR A 530 4.85 -35.50 -7.11
N GLU A 531 4.01 -35.65 -8.12
CA GLU A 531 4.04 -34.84 -9.33
C GLU A 531 2.64 -34.62 -9.88
N PHE A 532 2.45 -33.51 -10.56
CA PHE A 532 1.21 -33.19 -11.26
C PHE A 532 1.49 -32.36 -12.51
N VAL A 533 0.48 -32.20 -13.35
CA VAL A 533 0.55 -31.41 -14.59
C VAL A 533 -0.37 -30.20 -14.47
N LEU A 534 0.15 -29.00 -14.77
CA LEU A 534 -0.64 -27.78 -14.74
C LEU A 534 -1.78 -27.84 -15.78
N LYS A 535 -3.00 -27.51 -15.38
CA LYS A 535 -4.18 -27.51 -16.26
C LYS A 535 -4.97 -26.22 -16.15
N LYS A 536 -5.33 -25.65 -17.29
CA LYS A 536 -6.33 -24.59 -17.37
C LYS A 536 -7.71 -25.16 -17.01
N MET A 537 -8.49 -24.43 -16.27
CA MET A 537 -9.85 -24.79 -15.88
C MET A 537 -10.90 -23.96 -16.64
N PHE A 538 -10.46 -22.85 -17.26
CA PHE A 538 -11.26 -22.00 -18.16
C PHE A 538 -10.36 -21.34 -19.20
#